data_e66fdc41c1ea832662577434dc4349c3
#
_entry.id   e66fdc41c1ea832662577434dc4349c3
#
_cell.length_a   1.000
_cell.length_b   1.000
_cell.length_c   1.000
_cell.angle_alpha   90.00
_cell.angle_beta   90.00
_cell.angle_gamma   90.00
#
_symmetry.space_group_name_H-M   'P 1'
#
loop_
_entity.id
_entity.type
_entity.pdbx_description
1 polymer ?
#
loop_
_entity_poly.entity_id
_entity_poly.type
_entity_poly.pdbx_seq_one_letter_code
_entity_poly.pdbx_strand_id
1 'polypeptide(L)'
;RGGPKLIKILGSLIVIFAGIGFGFHKAAKEQKRLEQGIAIKRMLYLLQGEIRYGFTPLPEAVLKISTKTEKEYQPFLKKVAKQLETHSEESFAKIWQQTADQKLKQVIYEPKFYEILKNMGETIGYLDQQMQEKTILLTIEQLDDQIFLMKDQVVKNCKMYRSLGISLSVLIVIILSLIHI
;
A
#
# COMPACT_ATOMS: atom_id res chain seq x y z
N ARG A 1 26.66 17.15 -43.28
CA ARG A 1 26.48 18.30 -42.37
C ARG A 1 25.24 18.24 -41.43
N GLY A 2 24.53 17.10 -41.34
CA GLY A 2 23.32 16.93 -40.48
C GLY A 2 23.55 16.27 -39.10
N GLY A 3 24.72 15.66 -38.87
CA GLY A 3 24.97 14.86 -37.66
C GLY A 3 24.78 15.53 -36.31
N PRO A 4 25.34 16.73 -36.05
CA PRO A 4 25.23 17.36 -34.74
C PRO A 4 23.82 17.82 -34.39
N LYS A 5 22.98 18.17 -35.36
CA LYS A 5 21.58 18.56 -35.14
C LYS A 5 20.69 17.33 -34.77
N LEU A 6 20.92 16.21 -35.42
CA LEU A 6 20.20 14.95 -35.12
C LEU A 6 20.50 14.44 -33.72
N ILE A 7 21.77 14.50 -33.28
CA ILE A 7 22.17 14.09 -31.93
C ILE A 7 21.52 14.97 -30.87
N LYS A 8 21.44 16.31 -31.10
CA LYS A 8 20.74 17.24 -30.18
C LYS A 8 19.24 16.91 -30.07
N ILE A 9 18.57 16.71 -31.19
CA ILE A 9 17.14 16.37 -31.20
C ILE A 9 16.90 15.06 -30.45
N LEU A 10 17.71 14.04 -30.73
CA LEU A 10 17.61 12.74 -30.06
C LEU A 10 17.85 12.85 -28.55
N GLY A 11 18.90 13.59 -28.15
CA GLY A 11 19.20 13.86 -26.72
C GLY A 11 18.07 14.59 -26.00
N SER A 12 17.52 15.64 -26.64
CA SER A 12 16.39 16.39 -26.07
C SER A 12 15.14 15.51 -25.89
N LEU A 13 14.88 14.63 -26.84
CA LEU A 13 13.75 13.71 -26.79
C LEU A 13 13.90 12.71 -25.63
N ILE A 14 15.08 12.16 -25.44
CA ILE A 14 15.39 11.25 -24.31
C ILE A 14 15.16 11.95 -22.97
N VAL A 15 15.64 13.19 -22.80
CA VAL A 15 15.46 13.97 -21.56
C VAL A 15 13.98 14.22 -21.27
N ILE A 16 13.19 14.58 -22.29
CA ILE A 16 11.75 14.81 -22.15
C ILE A 16 11.05 13.52 -21.71
N PHE A 17 11.29 12.41 -22.39
CA PHE A 17 10.67 11.12 -22.04
C PHE A 17 11.08 10.64 -20.63
N ALA A 18 12.34 10.81 -20.25
CA ALA A 18 12.82 10.46 -18.91
C ALA A 18 12.13 11.29 -17.82
N GLY A 19 11.99 12.60 -18.00
CA GLY A 19 11.33 13.50 -17.03
C GLY A 19 9.83 13.23 -16.91
N ILE A 20 9.14 13.01 -18.04
CA ILE A 20 7.74 12.60 -18.04
C ILE A 20 7.59 11.24 -17.31
N GLY A 21 8.37 10.24 -17.66
CA GLY A 21 8.34 8.91 -17.05
C GLY A 21 8.56 8.97 -15.54
N PHE A 22 9.50 9.79 -15.07
CA PHE A 22 9.74 9.98 -13.64
C PHE A 22 8.55 10.60 -12.93
N GLY A 23 7.94 11.64 -13.51
CA GLY A 23 6.75 12.29 -12.95
C GLY A 23 5.55 11.33 -12.85
N PHE A 24 5.31 10.54 -13.88
CA PHE A 24 4.24 9.52 -13.87
C PHE A 24 4.53 8.39 -12.90
N HIS A 25 5.78 7.93 -12.78
CA HIS A 25 6.16 6.91 -11.81
C HIS A 25 5.91 7.36 -10.36
N LYS A 26 6.27 8.60 -10.02
CA LYS A 26 5.99 9.18 -8.69
C LYS A 26 4.49 9.30 -8.42
N ALA A 27 3.72 9.76 -9.40
CA ALA A 27 2.26 9.85 -9.28
C ALA A 27 1.62 8.46 -9.08
N ALA A 28 2.06 7.43 -9.81
CA ALA A 28 1.59 6.07 -9.65
C ALA A 28 1.90 5.51 -8.25
N LYS A 29 3.05 5.83 -7.68
CA LYS A 29 3.40 5.43 -6.30
C LYS A 29 2.46 6.05 -5.26
N GLU A 30 2.11 7.34 -5.41
CA GLU A 30 1.14 8.00 -4.53
C GLU A 30 -0.24 7.32 -4.62
N GLN A 31 -0.70 7.03 -5.83
CA GLN A 31 -1.98 6.35 -6.05
C GLN A 31 -1.98 4.95 -5.43
N LYS A 32 -0.88 4.20 -5.58
CA LYS A 32 -0.74 2.87 -4.99
C LYS A 32 -0.83 2.89 -3.46
N ARG A 33 -0.35 3.92 -2.78
CA ARG A 33 -0.52 4.08 -1.32
C ARG A 33 -2.00 4.10 -0.93
N LEU A 34 -2.82 4.87 -1.67
CA LEU A 34 -4.26 4.94 -1.41
C LEU A 34 -4.96 3.61 -1.71
N GLU A 35 -4.62 2.97 -2.83
CA GLU A 35 -5.16 1.66 -3.22
C GLU A 35 -4.86 0.58 -2.18
N GLN A 36 -3.68 0.62 -1.55
CA GLN A 36 -3.33 -0.29 -0.46
C GLN A 36 -4.24 -0.14 0.77
N GLY A 37 -4.57 1.09 1.16
CA GLY A 37 -5.54 1.32 2.25
C GLY A 37 -6.90 0.69 1.95
N ILE A 38 -7.39 0.85 0.71
CA ILE A 38 -8.66 0.26 0.26
C ILE A 38 -8.58 -1.28 0.25
N ALA A 39 -7.46 -1.84 -0.18
CA ALA A 39 -7.24 -3.30 -0.19
C ALA A 39 -7.19 -3.88 1.23
N ILE A 40 -6.50 -3.22 2.16
CA ILE A 40 -6.47 -3.61 3.59
C ILE A 40 -7.87 -3.55 4.18
N LYS A 41 -8.62 -2.48 3.93
CA LYS A 41 -10.01 -2.36 4.38
C LYS A 41 -10.89 -3.50 3.87
N ARG A 42 -10.77 -3.86 2.58
CA ARG A 42 -11.48 -5.01 2.00
C ARG A 42 -11.11 -6.33 2.68
N MET A 43 -9.83 -6.54 2.96
CA MET A 43 -9.35 -7.70 3.70
C MET A 43 -9.99 -7.79 5.10
N LEU A 44 -10.13 -6.67 5.80
CA LEU A 44 -10.77 -6.65 7.12
C LEU A 44 -12.28 -6.90 7.05
N TYR A 45 -12.97 -6.42 6.01
CA TYR A 45 -14.39 -6.79 5.79
C TYR A 45 -14.57 -8.30 5.55
N LEU A 46 -13.64 -8.92 4.82
CA LEU A 46 -13.67 -10.38 4.65
C LEU A 46 -13.48 -11.10 6.00
N LEU A 47 -12.54 -10.64 6.83
CA LEU A 47 -12.31 -11.19 8.16
C LEU A 47 -13.53 -11.04 9.06
N GLN A 48 -14.12 -9.84 9.08
CA GLN A 48 -15.35 -9.56 9.82
C GLN A 48 -16.48 -10.51 9.38
N GLY A 49 -16.65 -10.70 8.06
CA GLY A 49 -17.67 -11.59 7.53
C GLY A 49 -17.52 -13.04 7.96
N GLU A 50 -16.30 -13.59 7.98
CA GLU A 50 -16.03 -14.96 8.44
C GLU A 50 -16.32 -15.11 9.95
N ILE A 51 -15.99 -14.10 10.77
CA ILE A 51 -16.24 -14.13 12.21
C ILE A 51 -17.75 -13.95 12.49
N ARG A 52 -18.40 -12.98 11.88
CA ARG A 52 -19.80 -12.61 12.18
C ARG A 52 -20.80 -13.63 11.67
N TYR A 53 -20.70 -13.99 10.38
CA TYR A 53 -21.69 -14.83 9.71
C TYR A 53 -21.25 -16.30 9.61
N GLY A 54 -19.94 -16.53 9.51
CA GLY A 54 -19.37 -17.86 9.46
C GLY A 54 -19.22 -18.52 10.82
N PHE A 55 -19.32 -17.75 11.91
CA PHE A 55 -19.00 -18.20 13.27
C PHE A 55 -17.63 -18.91 13.33
N THR A 56 -16.74 -18.51 12.43
CA THR A 56 -15.43 -19.13 12.25
C THR A 56 -14.48 -18.65 13.34
N PRO A 57 -13.79 -19.54 14.05
CA PRO A 57 -12.73 -19.15 14.98
C PRO A 57 -11.64 -18.34 14.28
N LEU A 58 -11.05 -17.36 14.98
CA LEU A 58 -10.11 -16.38 14.40
C LEU A 58 -8.96 -17.01 13.59
N PRO A 59 -8.28 -18.10 14.04
CA PRO A 59 -7.22 -18.73 13.24
C PRO A 59 -7.73 -19.27 11.90
N GLU A 60 -8.87 -19.92 11.89
CA GLU A 60 -9.49 -20.47 10.68
C GLU A 60 -10.01 -19.34 9.77
N ALA A 61 -10.57 -18.27 10.33
CA ALA A 61 -11.01 -17.10 9.59
C ALA A 61 -9.84 -16.45 8.83
N VAL A 62 -8.68 -16.29 9.51
CA VAL A 62 -7.45 -15.77 8.88
C VAL A 62 -7.00 -16.68 7.72
N LEU A 63 -7.05 -17.98 7.88
CA LEU A 63 -6.71 -18.93 6.82
C LEU A 63 -7.66 -18.80 5.63
N LYS A 64 -8.97 -18.77 5.87
CA LYS A 64 -10.00 -18.65 4.82
C LYS A 64 -9.83 -17.39 3.99
N ILE A 65 -9.57 -16.25 4.62
CA ILE A 65 -9.40 -14.99 3.89
C ILE A 65 -8.05 -14.92 3.16
N SER A 66 -7.05 -15.72 3.54
CA SER A 66 -5.73 -15.68 2.93
C SER A 66 -5.72 -15.97 1.43
N THR A 67 -6.74 -16.65 0.91
CA THR A 67 -6.90 -16.96 -0.51
C THR A 67 -7.80 -15.95 -1.25
N LYS A 68 -8.57 -15.14 -0.50
CA LYS A 68 -9.56 -14.20 -1.02
C LYS A 68 -9.05 -12.75 -1.11
N THR A 69 -7.89 -12.48 -0.49
CA THR A 69 -7.27 -11.15 -0.46
C THR A 69 -6.32 -10.93 -1.62
N GLU A 70 -5.87 -9.70 -1.82
CA GLU A 70 -4.86 -9.33 -2.79
C GLU A 70 -3.54 -10.12 -2.55
N LYS A 71 -2.87 -10.49 -3.66
CA LYS A 71 -1.69 -11.37 -3.63
C LYS A 71 -0.58 -10.91 -2.69
N GLU A 72 -0.43 -9.60 -2.51
CA GLU A 72 0.61 -9.01 -1.66
C GLU A 72 0.40 -9.27 -0.17
N TYR A 73 -0.85 -9.52 0.30
CA TYR A 73 -1.17 -9.81 1.71
C TYR A 73 -1.29 -11.30 2.01
N GLN A 74 -1.46 -12.15 1.00
CA GLN A 74 -1.61 -13.60 1.18
C GLN A 74 -0.46 -14.26 1.97
N PRO A 75 0.85 -13.93 1.70
CA PRO A 75 1.96 -14.53 2.44
C PRO A 75 1.93 -14.20 3.94
N PHE A 76 1.44 -13.01 4.29
CA PHE A 76 1.25 -12.61 5.68
C PHE A 76 0.20 -13.46 6.37
N LEU A 77 -1.02 -13.52 5.81
CA LEU A 77 -2.15 -14.24 6.40
C LEU A 77 -1.89 -15.75 6.48
N LYS A 78 -1.31 -16.35 5.42
CA LYS A 78 -0.94 -17.78 5.42
C LYS A 78 0.09 -18.09 6.51
N LYS A 79 1.07 -17.19 6.72
CA LYS A 79 2.07 -17.39 7.76
C LYS A 79 1.48 -17.25 9.15
N VAL A 80 0.59 -16.27 9.37
CA VAL A 80 -0.15 -16.13 10.65
C VAL A 80 -0.96 -17.39 10.94
N ALA A 81 -1.79 -17.84 9.99
CA ALA A 81 -2.61 -19.03 10.16
C ALA A 81 -1.76 -20.28 10.51
N LYS A 82 -0.67 -20.50 9.74
CA LYS A 82 0.25 -21.62 9.99
C LYS A 82 0.90 -21.56 11.38
N GLN A 83 1.31 -20.38 11.84
CA GLN A 83 1.91 -20.23 13.16
C GLN A 83 0.91 -20.45 14.28
N LEU A 84 -0.35 -20.05 14.10
CA LEU A 84 -1.42 -20.32 15.06
C LEU A 84 -1.74 -21.82 15.20
N GLU A 85 -1.59 -22.59 14.12
CA GLU A 85 -1.75 -24.06 14.15
C GLU A 85 -0.58 -24.76 14.84
N THR A 86 0.66 -24.27 14.64
CA THR A 86 1.88 -24.95 15.09
C THR A 86 2.36 -24.49 16.47
N HIS A 87 2.02 -23.28 16.90
CA HIS A 87 2.47 -22.67 18.15
C HIS A 87 1.26 -22.31 19.03
N SER A 88 0.52 -23.31 19.47
CA SER A 88 -0.69 -23.14 20.29
C SER A 88 -0.46 -22.45 21.65
N GLU A 89 0.78 -22.37 22.11
CA GLU A 89 1.16 -21.68 23.34
C GLU A 89 1.45 -20.18 23.16
N GLU A 90 1.67 -19.71 21.91
CA GLU A 90 1.90 -18.29 21.65
C GLU A 90 0.57 -17.55 21.45
N SER A 91 0.50 -16.31 21.99
CA SER A 91 -0.68 -15.48 21.80
C SER A 91 -0.82 -15.03 20.34
N PHE A 92 -2.07 -14.90 19.89
CA PHE A 92 -2.39 -14.34 18.57
C PHE A 92 -1.70 -13.01 18.34
N ALA A 93 -1.72 -12.13 19.34
CA ALA A 93 -1.09 -10.81 19.27
C ALA A 93 0.40 -10.89 18.92
N LYS A 94 1.14 -11.77 19.57
CA LYS A 94 2.57 -11.95 19.33
C LYS A 94 2.85 -12.47 17.91
N ILE A 95 2.10 -13.50 17.49
CA ILE A 95 2.21 -14.09 16.14
C ILE A 95 1.89 -13.05 15.07
N TRP A 96 0.79 -12.31 15.26
CA TRP A 96 0.35 -11.27 14.32
C TRP A 96 1.40 -10.18 14.16
N GLN A 97 1.88 -9.59 15.26
CA GLN A 97 2.86 -8.51 15.24
C GLN A 97 4.20 -8.92 14.62
N GLN A 98 4.75 -10.05 15.05
CA GLN A 98 6.02 -10.55 14.50
C GLN A 98 5.90 -10.84 13.00
N THR A 99 4.78 -11.42 12.58
CA THR A 99 4.56 -11.71 11.16
C THR A 99 4.30 -10.44 10.35
N ALA A 100 3.61 -9.45 10.92
CA ALA A 100 3.43 -8.13 10.30
C ALA A 100 4.78 -7.42 10.08
N ASP A 101 5.64 -7.40 11.10
CA ASP A 101 6.99 -6.82 10.99
C ASP A 101 7.82 -7.48 9.88
N GLN A 102 7.68 -8.80 9.71
CA GLN A 102 8.45 -9.58 8.73
C GLN A 102 7.90 -9.47 7.30
N LYS A 103 6.58 -9.36 7.14
CA LYS A 103 5.91 -9.51 5.84
C LYS A 103 5.25 -8.24 5.33
N LEU A 104 4.75 -7.37 6.19
CA LEU A 104 3.97 -6.21 5.78
C LEU A 104 4.78 -4.90 5.75
N LYS A 105 5.79 -4.77 6.61
CA LYS A 105 6.59 -3.53 6.73
C LYS A 105 7.24 -3.06 5.41
N GLN A 106 7.59 -4.00 4.53
CA GLN A 106 8.17 -3.69 3.22
C GLN A 106 7.12 -3.60 2.10
N VAL A 107 5.92 -4.11 2.34
CA VAL A 107 4.82 -4.18 1.37
C VAL A 107 3.94 -2.93 1.46
N ILE A 108 3.60 -2.50 2.68
CA ILE A 108 2.71 -1.35 2.91
C ILE A 108 3.55 -0.06 2.85
N TYR A 109 3.23 0.81 1.89
CA TYR A 109 3.97 2.06 1.67
C TYR A 109 3.55 3.19 2.61
N GLU A 110 2.32 3.14 3.16
CA GLU A 110 1.82 4.12 4.12
C GLU A 110 2.02 3.62 5.56
N PRO A 111 2.90 4.26 6.36
CA PRO A 111 3.19 3.82 7.72
C PRO A 111 1.95 3.74 8.61
N LYS A 112 0.99 4.65 8.43
CA LYS A 112 -0.26 4.66 9.21
C LYS A 112 -1.12 3.43 8.97
N PHE A 113 -1.25 2.96 7.74
CA PHE A 113 -1.98 1.72 7.45
C PHE A 113 -1.30 0.50 8.09
N TYR A 114 0.02 0.47 8.06
CA TYR A 114 0.78 -0.59 8.72
C TYR A 114 0.56 -0.58 10.24
N GLU A 115 0.65 0.59 10.90
CA GLU A 115 0.43 0.73 12.33
C GLU A 115 -1.01 0.33 12.74
N ILE A 116 -2.02 0.81 12.01
CA ILE A 116 -3.43 0.47 12.27
C ILE A 116 -3.64 -1.05 12.19
N LEU A 117 -3.13 -1.69 11.13
CA LEU A 117 -3.27 -3.13 10.95
C LEU A 117 -2.50 -3.94 12.00
N LYS A 118 -1.31 -3.48 12.38
CA LYS A 118 -0.48 -4.12 13.41
C LYS A 118 -1.17 -4.07 14.78
N ASN A 119 -1.68 -2.89 15.17
CA ASN A 119 -2.31 -2.66 16.47
C ASN A 119 -3.63 -3.44 16.64
N MET A 120 -4.39 -3.64 15.56
CA MET A 120 -5.57 -4.51 15.60
C MET A 120 -5.23 -5.89 16.18
N GLY A 121 -4.12 -6.47 15.75
CA GLY A 121 -3.71 -7.80 16.20
C GLY A 121 -3.33 -7.89 17.69
N GLU A 122 -2.96 -6.76 18.32
CA GLU A 122 -2.67 -6.74 19.77
C GLU A 122 -3.92 -7.03 20.59
N THR A 123 -5.06 -6.54 20.11
CA THR A 123 -6.30 -6.54 20.89
C THR A 123 -7.19 -7.74 20.57
N ILE A 124 -7.28 -8.10 19.27
CA ILE A 124 -8.30 -9.03 18.78
C ILE A 124 -8.17 -10.47 19.32
N GLY A 125 -6.94 -10.90 19.62
CA GLY A 125 -6.66 -12.29 19.99
C GLY A 125 -7.20 -12.76 21.34
N TYR A 126 -7.53 -11.83 22.24
CA TYR A 126 -8.01 -12.13 23.59
C TYR A 126 -9.53 -11.92 23.75
N LEU A 127 -10.20 -11.50 22.70
CA LEU A 127 -11.60 -11.09 22.74
C LEU A 127 -12.53 -12.24 22.38
N ASP A 128 -13.75 -12.19 22.92
CA ASP A 128 -14.85 -13.00 22.42
C ASP A 128 -15.26 -12.57 20.99
N GLN A 129 -16.07 -13.37 20.33
CA GLN A 129 -16.46 -13.15 18.93
C GLN A 129 -17.09 -11.77 18.70
N GLN A 130 -17.97 -11.32 19.60
CA GLN A 130 -18.65 -10.02 19.45
C GLN A 130 -17.67 -8.86 19.59
N MET A 131 -16.74 -8.96 20.52
CA MET A 131 -15.69 -7.95 20.70
C MET A 131 -14.67 -7.98 19.57
N GLN A 132 -14.35 -9.16 19.00
CA GLN A 132 -13.51 -9.27 17.81
C GLN A 132 -14.13 -8.53 16.63
N GLU A 133 -15.43 -8.75 16.37
CA GLU A 133 -16.17 -8.04 15.32
C GLU A 133 -16.10 -6.53 15.52
N LYS A 134 -16.38 -6.04 16.73
CA LYS A 134 -16.33 -4.64 17.06
C LYS A 134 -14.94 -4.03 16.85
N THR A 135 -13.90 -4.74 17.25
CA THR A 135 -12.50 -4.31 17.05
C THR A 135 -12.16 -4.19 15.57
N ILE A 136 -12.59 -5.12 14.74
CA ILE A 136 -12.38 -5.06 13.28
C ILE A 136 -13.11 -3.86 12.69
N LEU A 137 -14.37 -3.61 13.09
CA LEU A 137 -15.13 -2.46 12.62
C LEU A 137 -14.46 -1.13 12.99
N LEU A 138 -14.00 -0.96 14.23
CA LEU A 138 -13.26 0.21 14.65
C LEU A 138 -11.96 0.40 13.84
N THR A 139 -11.29 -0.70 13.52
CA THR A 139 -10.09 -0.66 12.67
C THR A 139 -10.42 -0.22 11.24
N ILE A 140 -11.55 -0.69 10.70
CA ILE A 140 -12.06 -0.26 9.39
C ILE A 140 -12.38 1.24 9.38
N GLU A 141 -13.03 1.76 10.43
CA GLU A 141 -13.30 3.20 10.59
C GLU A 141 -12.00 4.02 10.61
N GLN A 142 -10.99 3.59 11.37
CA GLN A 142 -9.68 4.24 11.40
C GLN A 142 -9.01 4.25 10.02
N LEU A 143 -9.13 3.16 9.26
CA LEU A 143 -8.63 3.12 7.89
C LEU A 143 -9.41 4.06 6.97
N ASP A 144 -10.73 4.15 7.11
CA ASP A 144 -11.57 5.06 6.32
C ASP A 144 -11.20 6.52 6.57
N ASP A 145 -11.00 6.91 7.81
CA ASP A 145 -10.54 8.25 8.17
C ASP A 145 -9.19 8.56 7.52
N GLN A 146 -8.24 7.63 7.58
CA GLN A 146 -6.93 7.80 6.98
C GLN A 146 -6.98 7.86 5.45
N ILE A 147 -7.80 7.02 4.81
CA ILE A 147 -8.04 7.03 3.36
C ILE A 147 -8.67 8.37 2.95
N PHE A 148 -9.64 8.86 3.71
CA PHE A 148 -10.29 10.14 3.45
C PHE A 148 -9.31 11.31 3.51
N LEU A 149 -8.49 11.39 4.56
CA LEU A 149 -7.47 12.43 4.71
C LEU A 149 -6.42 12.41 3.59
N MET A 150 -6.06 11.22 3.12
CA MET A 150 -5.06 11.06 2.06
C MET A 150 -5.60 11.37 0.67
N LYS A 151 -6.88 11.18 0.41
CA LYS A 151 -7.46 11.23 -0.94
C LYS A 151 -7.18 12.53 -1.67
N ASP A 152 -7.47 13.66 -1.03
CA ASP A 152 -7.24 14.99 -1.63
C ASP A 152 -5.75 15.28 -1.82
N GLN A 153 -4.92 14.87 -0.87
CA GLN A 153 -3.47 15.05 -0.96
C GLN A 153 -2.87 14.21 -2.10
N VAL A 154 -3.30 12.97 -2.26
CA VAL A 154 -2.85 12.10 -3.35
C VAL A 154 -3.22 12.70 -4.71
N VAL A 155 -4.44 13.20 -4.88
CA VAL A 155 -4.85 13.87 -6.14
C VAL A 155 -3.98 15.09 -6.45
N LYS A 156 -3.73 15.94 -5.44
CA LYS A 156 -2.86 17.12 -5.58
C LYS A 156 -1.42 16.73 -5.91
N ASN A 157 -0.86 15.75 -5.18
CA ASN A 157 0.49 15.26 -5.40
C ASN A 157 0.66 14.64 -6.80
N CYS A 158 -0.32 13.85 -7.26
CA CYS A 158 -0.28 13.27 -8.61
C CYS A 158 -0.24 14.35 -9.70
N LYS A 159 -1.07 15.39 -9.58
CA LYS A 159 -1.04 16.53 -10.51
C LYS A 159 0.31 17.24 -10.46
N MET A 160 0.80 17.51 -9.26
CA MET A 160 2.09 18.20 -9.06
C MET A 160 3.25 17.40 -9.67
N TYR A 161 3.38 16.10 -9.40
CA TYR A 161 4.47 15.29 -9.94
C TYR A 161 4.43 15.18 -11.46
N ARG A 162 3.24 15.04 -12.07
CA ARG A 162 3.10 15.04 -13.53
C ARG A 162 3.51 16.39 -14.14
N SER A 163 3.03 17.50 -13.57
CA SER A 163 3.36 18.83 -14.04
C SER A 163 4.87 19.13 -13.90
N LEU A 164 5.46 18.83 -12.73
CA LEU A 164 6.89 19.00 -12.49
C LEU A 164 7.75 18.14 -13.43
N GLY A 165 7.37 16.90 -13.69
CA GLY A 165 8.08 16.04 -14.62
C GLY A 165 8.14 16.61 -16.04
N ILE A 166 7.04 17.20 -16.50
CA ILE A 166 6.97 17.85 -17.83
C ILE A 166 7.76 19.17 -17.83
N SER A 167 7.47 20.08 -16.90
CA SER A 167 8.08 21.42 -16.91
C SER A 167 9.59 21.38 -16.67
N LEU A 168 10.08 20.51 -15.78
CA LEU A 168 11.51 20.36 -15.53
C LEU A 168 12.25 19.79 -16.75
N SER A 169 11.68 18.82 -17.44
CA SER A 169 12.29 18.26 -18.65
C SER A 169 12.38 19.29 -19.79
N VAL A 170 11.35 20.11 -19.97
CA VAL A 170 11.36 21.22 -20.95
C VAL A 170 12.42 22.26 -20.59
N LEU A 171 12.51 22.64 -19.31
CA LEU A 171 13.52 23.60 -18.84
C LEU A 171 14.94 23.09 -19.10
N ILE A 172 15.24 21.84 -18.81
CA ILE A 172 16.56 21.23 -19.08
C ILE A 172 16.88 21.28 -20.56
N VAL A 173 15.93 20.99 -21.45
CA VAL A 173 16.13 21.04 -22.90
C VAL A 173 16.44 22.47 -23.37
N ILE A 174 15.75 23.47 -22.83
CA ILE A 174 16.02 24.89 -23.16
C ILE A 174 17.45 25.30 -22.73
N ILE A 175 17.85 24.94 -21.49
CA ILE A 175 19.19 25.20 -20.97
C ILE A 175 20.26 24.54 -21.84
N LEU A 176 20.10 23.26 -22.16
CA LEU A 176 21.03 22.56 -23.03
C LEU A 176 21.13 23.17 -24.45
N SER A 177 20.00 23.63 -24.96
CA SER A 177 19.98 24.37 -26.25
C SER A 177 20.74 25.67 -26.20
N LEU A 178 20.63 26.44 -25.10
CA LEU A 178 21.29 27.72 -24.92
C LEU A 178 22.81 27.60 -24.69
N ILE A 179 23.25 26.61 -23.90
CA ILE A 179 24.69 26.41 -23.61
C ILE A 179 25.45 25.96 -24.84
N HIS A 180 24.78 25.38 -25.82
CA HIS A 180 25.44 24.76 -26.97
C HIS A 180 25.26 25.58 -28.27
N ILE A 181 24.89 26.86 -28.14
CA ILE A 181 25.07 27.82 -29.23
C ILE A 181 26.51 28.30 -29.24
#